data_f33a50982f07122f9d64b42fb5182052
#
_entry.id   f33a50982f07122f9d64b42fb5182052
#
_cell.length_a   1.000
_cell.length_b   1.000
_cell.length_c   1.000
_cell.angle_alpha   90.00
_cell.angle_beta   90.00
_cell.angle_gamma   90.00
#
_symmetry.space_group_name_H-M   'P 1'
#
loop_
_entity.id
_entity.type
_entity.pdbx_description
1 polymer ?
#
loop_
_entity_poly.entity_id
_entity_poly.type
_entity_poly.pdbx_seq_one_letter_code
_entity_poly.pdbx_strand_id
1 'polypeptide(L)'
;MKVCVIYDTKKGSTEMIANWMRESIERKAEVRMMHVTKVDSLKDCDLVVIGSPIYYERPLKSVLKFLEQRQNELKGKKVAVFVVCMAGIFGHAGKTYAEKRYVGALIKRVPGKIIGTAIIRGWIRKPDFSQKVVVQKWIKELLKNLEVKS
;
A
#
# COMPACT_ATOMS: atom_id res chain seq x y z
N MET A 1 17.75 -5.53 4.64
CA MET A 1 16.59 -5.27 3.79
C MET A 1 15.88 -4.00 4.25
N LYS A 2 15.51 -3.16 3.31
CA LYS A 2 14.83 -1.90 3.60
C LYS A 2 13.50 -1.82 2.86
N VAL A 3 12.43 -1.54 3.61
CA VAL A 3 11.08 -1.40 3.08
C VAL A 3 10.64 0.04 3.21
N CYS A 4 10.12 0.61 2.13
CA CYS A 4 9.60 1.98 2.14
C CYS A 4 8.09 1.93 1.98
N VAL A 5 7.36 2.47 2.94
CA VAL A 5 5.89 2.56 2.92
C VAL A 5 5.52 3.99 2.55
N ILE A 6 4.88 4.14 1.40
CA ILE A 6 4.53 5.44 0.85
C ILE A 6 3.01 5.53 0.74
N TYR A 7 2.45 6.62 1.24
CA TYR A 7 1.01 6.76 1.34
C TYR A 7 0.55 8.20 1.22
N ASP A 8 -0.74 8.37 1.02
CA ASP A 8 -1.44 9.61 1.29
C ASP A 8 -2.72 9.27 2.05
N THR A 9 -3.31 10.25 2.68
CA THR A 9 -4.51 10.08 3.48
C THR A 9 -5.36 11.34 3.42
N LYS A 10 -6.68 11.19 3.60
CA LYS A 10 -7.57 12.34 3.73
C LYS A 10 -8.09 12.51 5.14
N LYS A 11 -8.50 11.39 5.76
CA LYS A 11 -9.12 11.42 7.10
C LYS A 11 -8.35 10.62 8.14
N GLY A 12 -7.15 10.19 7.82
CA GLY A 12 -6.24 9.57 8.77
C GLY A 12 -6.25 8.06 8.83
N SER A 13 -7.25 7.36 8.26
CA SER A 13 -7.28 5.91 8.35
C SER A 13 -6.13 5.26 7.61
N THR A 14 -5.79 5.76 6.42
CA THR A 14 -4.67 5.24 5.63
C THR A 14 -3.35 5.42 6.37
N GLU A 15 -3.17 6.56 7.03
CA GLU A 15 -1.96 6.81 7.81
C GLU A 15 -1.83 5.85 8.99
N MET A 16 -2.92 5.60 9.70
CA MET A 16 -2.91 4.64 10.80
C MET A 16 -2.60 3.22 10.31
N ILE A 17 -3.19 2.85 9.18
CA ILE A 17 -2.93 1.55 8.55
C ILE A 17 -1.45 1.45 8.15
N ALA A 18 -0.89 2.51 7.58
CA ALA A 18 0.53 2.55 7.23
C ALA A 18 1.41 2.43 8.48
N ASN A 19 1.01 3.02 9.60
CA ASN A 19 1.70 2.86 10.88
C ASN A 19 1.68 1.41 11.36
N TRP A 20 0.56 0.73 11.23
CA TRP A 20 0.47 -0.69 11.59
C TRP A 20 1.41 -1.53 10.73
N MET A 21 1.53 -1.18 9.44
CA MET A 21 2.48 -1.84 8.54
C MET A 21 3.90 -1.63 9.01
N ARG A 22 4.24 -0.39 9.33
CA ARG A 22 5.57 -0.04 9.81
C ARG A 22 5.93 -0.84 11.08
N GLU A 23 5.00 -0.90 12.04
CA GLU A 23 5.21 -1.67 13.26
C GLU A 23 5.48 -3.14 12.97
N SER A 24 4.75 -3.71 12.02
CA SER A 24 4.94 -5.12 11.65
C SER A 24 6.26 -5.35 10.92
N ILE A 25 6.65 -4.42 10.06
CA ILE A 25 7.87 -4.54 9.26
C ILE A 25 9.12 -4.37 10.14
N GLU A 26 9.11 -3.39 11.05
CA GLU A 26 10.31 -3.05 11.84
C GLU A 26 10.81 -4.18 12.73
N ARG A 27 9.99 -5.20 12.95
CA ARG A 27 10.42 -6.39 13.68
C ARG A 27 11.40 -7.24 12.88
N LYS A 28 11.41 -7.12 11.56
CA LYS A 28 12.20 -7.99 10.67
C LYS A 28 13.08 -7.25 9.67
N ALA A 29 12.82 -5.97 9.44
CA ALA A 29 13.52 -5.22 8.42
C ALA A 29 13.56 -3.75 8.81
N GLU A 30 14.46 -3.01 8.16
CA GLU A 30 14.47 -1.57 8.26
C GLU A 30 13.28 -1.00 7.48
N VAL A 31 12.58 -0.03 8.04
CA VAL A 31 11.38 0.54 7.40
C VAL A 31 11.40 2.06 7.46
N ARG A 32 10.98 2.68 6.35
CA ARG A 32 10.73 4.11 6.29
C ARG A 32 9.29 4.32 5.84
N MET A 33 8.56 5.14 6.59
CA MET A 33 7.19 5.51 6.27
C MET A 33 7.18 6.96 5.81
N MET A 34 6.71 7.23 4.61
CA MET A 34 6.77 8.55 4.02
C MET A 34 5.44 8.94 3.37
N HIS A 35 5.00 10.17 3.65
CA HIS A 35 3.90 10.75 2.91
C HIS A 35 4.35 10.95 1.46
N VAL A 36 3.44 10.76 0.52
CA VAL A 36 3.72 10.81 -0.92
C VAL A 36 4.38 12.13 -1.36
N THR A 37 4.12 13.24 -0.65
CA THR A 37 4.71 14.55 -0.97
C THR A 37 6.11 14.75 -0.38
N LYS A 38 6.57 13.82 0.44
CA LYS A 38 7.85 13.97 1.14
C LYS A 38 8.82 12.82 0.85
N VAL A 39 8.64 12.18 -0.28
CA VAL A 39 9.53 11.09 -0.69
C VAL A 39 10.78 11.67 -1.33
N ASP A 40 11.92 11.33 -0.76
CA ASP A 40 13.22 11.66 -1.36
C ASP A 40 13.59 10.57 -2.37
N SER A 41 14.71 9.89 -2.20
CA SER A 41 15.14 8.84 -3.12
C SER A 41 14.57 7.47 -2.73
N LEU A 42 14.18 6.67 -3.73
CA LEU A 42 13.78 5.28 -3.54
C LEU A 42 14.92 4.31 -3.78
N LYS A 43 16.10 4.83 -4.05
CA LYS A 43 17.27 4.02 -4.46
C LYS A 43 17.56 2.86 -3.51
N ASP A 44 17.49 3.10 -2.21
CA ASP A 44 17.82 2.11 -1.20
C ASP A 44 16.67 1.19 -0.81
N CYS A 45 15.49 1.40 -1.38
CA CYS A 45 14.33 0.58 -1.04
C CYS A 45 14.37 -0.76 -1.77
N ASP A 46 14.37 -1.84 -1.02
CA ASP A 46 14.29 -3.20 -1.59
C ASP A 46 12.85 -3.56 -1.94
N LEU A 47 11.90 -3.03 -1.16
CA LEU A 47 10.47 -3.17 -1.40
C LEU A 47 9.81 -1.82 -1.19
N VAL A 48 8.96 -1.43 -2.13
CA VAL A 48 8.17 -0.20 -2.02
C VAL A 48 6.70 -0.59 -1.86
N VAL A 49 6.11 -0.21 -0.73
CA VAL A 49 4.69 -0.44 -0.46
C VAL A 49 3.96 0.89 -0.65
N ILE A 50 2.98 0.90 -1.52
CA ILE A 50 2.27 2.13 -1.88
C ILE A 50 0.79 1.98 -1.54
N GLY A 51 0.25 2.95 -0.82
CA GLY A 51 -1.14 2.90 -0.39
C GLY A 51 -1.91 4.18 -0.61
N SER A 52 -3.19 4.04 -0.92
CA SER A 52 -4.11 5.15 -1.12
C SER A 52 -5.50 4.80 -0.61
N PRO A 53 -6.19 5.77 0.01
CA PRO A 53 -7.63 5.61 0.21
C PRO A 53 -8.33 5.77 -1.13
N ILE A 54 -9.56 5.24 -1.20
CA ILE A 54 -10.40 5.36 -2.40
C ILE A 54 -11.47 6.41 -2.13
N TYR A 55 -11.50 7.43 -2.99
CA TYR A 55 -12.50 8.48 -2.98
C TYR A 55 -13.03 8.68 -4.40
N TYR A 56 -14.34 8.84 -4.52
CA TYR A 56 -14.97 8.99 -5.82
C TYR A 56 -14.54 7.90 -6.80
N GLU A 57 -14.51 6.67 -6.32
CA GLU A 57 -14.22 5.47 -7.11
C GLU A 57 -12.80 5.42 -7.69
N ARG A 58 -11.86 6.10 -7.07
CA ARG A 58 -10.46 6.07 -7.53
C ARG A 58 -9.45 6.35 -6.41
N PRO A 59 -8.20 5.93 -6.58
CA PRO A 59 -7.13 6.35 -5.67
C PRO A 59 -6.92 7.86 -5.74
N LEU A 60 -6.29 8.43 -4.72
CA LEU A 60 -6.00 9.85 -4.69
C LEU A 60 -5.08 10.25 -5.84
N LYS A 61 -5.34 11.41 -6.41
CA LYS A 61 -4.54 11.96 -7.51
C LYS A 61 -3.07 12.10 -7.13
N SER A 62 -2.79 12.46 -5.88
CA SER A 62 -1.42 12.59 -5.37
C SER A 62 -0.63 11.28 -5.50
N VAL A 63 -1.27 10.16 -5.20
CA VAL A 63 -0.64 8.85 -5.29
C VAL A 63 -0.44 8.45 -6.76
N LEU A 64 -1.46 8.66 -7.59
CA LEU A 64 -1.35 8.36 -9.02
C LEU A 64 -0.26 9.20 -9.69
N LYS A 65 -0.19 10.47 -9.33
CA LYS A 65 0.83 11.38 -9.84
C LYS A 65 2.23 10.97 -9.39
N PHE A 66 2.37 10.56 -8.14
CA PHE A 66 3.63 10.06 -7.62
C PHE A 66 4.13 8.88 -8.47
N LEU A 67 3.25 7.91 -8.73
CA LEU A 67 3.61 6.75 -9.54
C LEU A 67 4.02 7.15 -10.96
N GLU A 68 3.31 8.09 -11.56
CA GLU A 68 3.64 8.57 -12.90
C GLU A 68 4.97 9.33 -12.95
N GLN A 69 5.30 10.08 -11.90
CA GLN A 69 6.53 10.86 -11.83
C GLN A 69 7.76 10.05 -11.46
N ARG A 70 7.59 8.91 -10.81
CA ARG A 70 8.70 8.10 -10.31
C ARG A 70 8.92 6.80 -11.08
N GLN A 71 8.52 6.78 -12.35
CA GLN A 71 8.65 5.59 -13.21
C GLN A 71 10.07 5.04 -13.23
N ASN A 72 11.05 5.91 -13.39
CA ASN A 72 12.45 5.46 -13.50
C ASN A 72 12.97 4.84 -12.20
N GLU A 73 12.55 5.38 -11.04
CA GLU A 73 12.98 4.84 -9.76
C GLU A 73 12.27 3.53 -9.41
N LEU A 74 11.01 3.39 -9.84
CA LEU A 74 10.22 2.19 -9.55
C LEU A 74 10.53 1.03 -10.50
N LYS A 75 11.08 1.34 -11.66
CA LYS A 75 11.44 0.32 -12.63
C LYS A 75 12.46 -0.65 -12.04
N GLY A 76 12.15 -1.94 -12.09
CA GLY A 76 13.03 -2.95 -11.52
C GLY A 76 12.87 -3.18 -10.03
N LYS A 77 12.03 -2.41 -9.36
CA LYS A 77 11.75 -2.58 -7.93
C LYS A 77 10.65 -3.60 -7.70
N LYS A 78 10.69 -4.22 -6.53
CA LYS A 78 9.56 -5.01 -6.03
C LYS A 78 8.60 -4.05 -5.38
N VAL A 79 7.31 -4.13 -5.75
CA VAL A 79 6.30 -3.20 -5.30
C VAL A 79 5.09 -3.96 -4.78
N ALA A 80 4.52 -3.48 -3.69
CA ALA A 80 3.23 -3.96 -3.19
C ALA A 80 2.29 -2.75 -3.08
N VAL A 81 1.03 -2.95 -3.38
CA VAL A 81 0.05 -1.86 -3.33
C VAL A 81 -1.12 -2.23 -2.43
N PHE A 82 -1.66 -1.25 -1.73
CA PHE A 82 -2.88 -1.44 -0.97
C PHE A 82 -3.83 -0.27 -1.16
N VAL A 83 -5.12 -0.55 -1.06
CA VAL A 83 -6.14 0.48 -1.09
C VAL A 83 -6.97 0.38 0.18
N VAL A 84 -7.46 1.52 0.65
CA VAL A 84 -8.31 1.61 1.83
C VAL A 84 -9.68 2.07 1.38
N CYS A 85 -10.67 1.18 1.50
CA CYS A 85 -12.03 1.43 1.07
C CYS A 85 -12.94 1.69 2.26
N MET A 86 -13.64 2.82 2.23
CA MET A 86 -14.55 3.21 3.31
C MET A 86 -15.90 2.50 3.19
N ALA A 87 -16.39 2.35 1.98
CA ALA A 87 -17.64 1.64 1.74
C ALA A 87 -17.39 0.14 1.91
N GLY A 88 -18.33 -0.55 2.54
CA GLY A 88 -18.20 -1.97 2.74
C GLY A 88 -18.05 -2.71 1.42
N ILE A 89 -17.03 -3.52 1.34
CA ILE A 89 -16.84 -4.44 0.22
C ILE A 89 -17.53 -5.71 0.64
N PHE A 90 -18.73 -5.91 0.13
CA PHE A 90 -19.57 -7.03 0.55
C PHE A 90 -19.41 -8.20 -0.43
N GLY A 91 -19.03 -9.34 0.13
CA GLY A 91 -18.97 -10.57 -0.61
C GLY A 91 -17.89 -10.61 -1.68
N HIS A 92 -17.89 -11.70 -2.42
CA HIS A 92 -16.89 -11.97 -3.45
C HIS A 92 -16.94 -10.98 -4.62
N ALA A 93 -18.15 -10.62 -5.05
CA ALA A 93 -18.32 -9.71 -6.19
C ALA A 93 -17.78 -8.30 -5.91
N GLY A 94 -18.03 -7.78 -4.71
CA GLY A 94 -17.52 -6.47 -4.33
C GLY A 94 -16.00 -6.44 -4.23
N LYS A 95 -15.43 -7.53 -3.72
CA LYS A 95 -13.98 -7.65 -3.59
C LYS A 95 -13.31 -7.72 -4.97
N THR A 96 -13.90 -8.49 -5.89
CA THR A 96 -13.41 -8.58 -7.26
C THR A 96 -13.47 -7.24 -7.97
N TYR A 97 -14.57 -6.51 -7.77
CA TYR A 97 -14.72 -5.16 -8.34
C TYR A 97 -13.63 -4.22 -7.83
N ALA A 98 -13.37 -4.21 -6.53
CA ALA A 98 -12.36 -3.37 -5.92
C ALA A 98 -10.95 -3.72 -6.42
N GLU A 99 -10.66 -5.00 -6.59
CA GLU A 99 -9.37 -5.44 -7.13
C GLU A 99 -9.16 -4.93 -8.54
N LYS A 100 -10.15 -5.08 -9.39
CA LYS A 100 -10.03 -4.65 -10.80
C LYS A 100 -9.97 -3.14 -10.94
N ARG A 101 -10.85 -2.43 -10.26
CA ARG A 101 -10.97 -0.99 -10.44
C ARG A 101 -9.97 -0.19 -9.62
N TYR A 102 -9.87 -0.48 -8.32
CA TYR A 102 -9.06 0.35 -7.40
C TYR A 102 -7.60 -0.08 -7.36
N VAL A 103 -7.37 -1.34 -7.10
CA VAL A 103 -6.01 -1.89 -7.10
C VAL A 103 -5.44 -1.82 -8.51
N GLY A 104 -6.25 -2.16 -9.51
CA GLY A 104 -5.86 -2.09 -10.92
C GLY A 104 -5.39 -0.71 -11.35
N ALA A 105 -6.02 0.35 -10.84
CA ALA A 105 -5.62 1.72 -11.17
C ALA A 105 -4.19 2.03 -10.69
N LEU A 106 -3.78 1.46 -9.57
CA LEU A 106 -2.42 1.60 -9.07
C LEU A 106 -1.46 0.73 -9.87
N ILE A 107 -1.81 -0.54 -10.06
CA ILE A 107 -0.96 -1.51 -10.75
C ILE A 107 -0.59 -1.06 -12.17
N LYS A 108 -1.54 -0.49 -12.90
CA LYS A 108 -1.31 0.02 -14.26
C LYS A 108 -0.15 1.00 -14.33
N ARG A 109 0.10 1.72 -13.25
CA ARG A 109 1.10 2.79 -13.21
C ARG A 109 2.42 2.36 -12.58
N VAL A 110 2.51 1.11 -12.14
CA VAL A 110 3.74 0.59 -11.52
C VAL A 110 4.56 -0.16 -12.57
N PRO A 111 5.75 0.33 -12.92
CA PRO A 111 6.61 -0.35 -13.89
C PRO A 111 7.42 -1.49 -13.27
N GLY A 112 7.39 -1.61 -11.95
CA GLY A 112 8.12 -2.66 -11.24
C GLY A 112 7.33 -3.95 -11.14
N LYS A 113 7.89 -4.89 -10.39
CA LYS A 113 7.25 -6.18 -10.17
C LYS A 113 6.30 -6.10 -8.97
N ILE A 114 5.03 -6.39 -9.21
CA ILE A 114 4.03 -6.44 -8.14
C ILE A 114 4.17 -7.77 -7.41
N ILE A 115 4.47 -7.71 -6.11
CA ILE A 115 4.61 -8.92 -5.29
C ILE A 115 3.48 -9.11 -4.29
N GLY A 116 2.58 -8.14 -4.20
CA GLY A 116 1.42 -8.28 -3.32
C GLY A 116 0.44 -7.12 -3.48
N THR A 117 -0.82 -7.40 -3.18
CA THR A 117 -1.88 -6.40 -3.20
C THR A 117 -2.79 -6.63 -1.99
N ALA A 118 -3.41 -5.57 -1.49
CA ALA A 118 -4.36 -5.70 -0.39
C ALA A 118 -5.47 -4.66 -0.50
N ILE A 119 -6.64 -5.04 -0.01
CA ILE A 119 -7.79 -4.16 0.14
C ILE A 119 -8.12 -4.16 1.62
N ILE A 120 -8.04 -3.00 2.24
CA ILE A 120 -8.21 -2.86 3.67
C ILE A 120 -9.41 -1.96 3.94
N ARG A 121 -10.20 -2.30 4.95
CA ARG A 121 -11.35 -1.49 5.32
C ARG A 121 -10.91 -0.29 6.14
N GLY A 122 -11.28 0.91 5.68
CA GLY A 122 -11.07 2.13 6.44
C GLY A 122 -12.22 2.39 7.40
N TRP A 123 -12.14 3.52 8.10
CA TRP A 123 -13.15 3.95 9.06
C TRP A 123 -13.24 5.49 9.02
N ILE A 124 -14.34 6.01 9.55
CA ILE A 124 -14.56 7.46 9.57
C ILE A 124 -14.27 8.06 10.94
N ARG A 125 -14.80 7.47 12.01
CA ARG A 125 -14.70 8.05 13.35
C ARG A 125 -13.80 7.27 14.30
N LYS A 126 -14.01 5.95 14.38
CA LYS A 126 -13.26 5.10 15.31
C LYS A 126 -12.42 4.10 14.53
N PRO A 127 -11.15 3.95 14.92
CA PRO A 127 -10.31 2.94 14.29
C PRO A 127 -10.91 1.54 14.40
N ASP A 128 -10.87 0.81 13.30
CA ASP A 128 -11.30 -0.58 13.28
C ASP A 128 -10.07 -1.47 13.51
N PHE A 129 -9.83 -1.84 14.75
CA PHE A 129 -8.65 -2.61 15.12
C PHE A 129 -8.67 -4.04 14.57
N SER A 130 -9.82 -4.53 14.10
CA SER A 130 -9.85 -5.82 13.43
C SER A 130 -9.01 -5.78 12.16
N GLN A 131 -8.87 -4.61 11.54
CA GLN A 131 -8.04 -4.45 10.35
C GLN A 131 -6.55 -4.51 10.66
N LYS A 132 -6.15 -4.28 11.90
CA LYS A 132 -4.76 -4.41 12.31
C LYS A 132 -4.27 -5.84 12.09
N VAL A 133 -5.10 -6.82 12.40
CA VAL A 133 -4.77 -8.25 12.18
C VAL A 133 -4.64 -8.54 10.69
N VAL A 134 -5.51 -7.97 9.87
CA VAL A 134 -5.46 -8.12 8.41
C VAL A 134 -4.14 -7.58 7.87
N VAL A 135 -3.75 -6.39 8.33
CA VAL A 135 -2.50 -5.74 7.94
C VAL A 135 -1.29 -6.59 8.34
N GLN A 136 -1.28 -7.06 9.59
CA GLN A 136 -0.16 -7.88 10.10
C GLN A 136 0.03 -9.15 9.29
N LYS A 137 -1.06 -9.82 8.93
CA LYS A 137 -1.00 -11.03 8.11
C LYS A 137 -0.46 -10.73 6.72
N TRP A 138 -0.92 -9.66 6.12
CA TRP A 138 -0.48 -9.27 4.78
C TRP A 138 1.01 -8.96 4.75
N ILE A 139 1.48 -8.17 5.72
CA ILE A 139 2.90 -7.83 5.82
C ILE A 139 3.75 -9.08 6.01
N LYS A 140 3.30 -10.00 6.87
CA LYS A 140 4.02 -11.25 7.10
C LYS A 140 4.19 -12.03 5.80
N GLU A 141 3.14 -12.13 4.99
CA GLU A 141 3.20 -12.79 3.70
C GLU A 141 4.11 -12.07 2.71
N LEU A 142 4.05 -10.75 2.68
CA LEU A 142 4.92 -9.95 1.80
C LEU A 142 6.39 -10.20 2.11
N LEU A 143 6.77 -10.14 3.38
CA LEU A 143 8.16 -10.32 3.78
C LEU A 143 8.63 -11.74 3.50
N LYS A 144 7.76 -12.71 3.67
CA LYS A 144 8.06 -14.11 3.34
C LYS A 144 8.31 -14.28 1.84
N ASN A 145 7.46 -13.69 1.00
CA ASN A 145 7.61 -13.75 -0.44
C ASN A 145 8.89 -13.05 -0.89
N LEU A 146 9.25 -11.97 -0.22
CA LEU A 146 10.45 -11.22 -0.53
C LEU A 146 11.71 -12.06 -0.24
N GLU A 147 11.74 -12.78 0.88
CA GLU A 147 12.86 -13.66 1.25
C GLU A 147 13.03 -14.82 0.29
N VAL A 148 11.92 -15.45 -0.11
CA VAL A 148 11.95 -16.63 -0.99
C VAL A 148 12.46 -16.29 -2.38
N LYS A 149 12.31 -15.05 -2.82
CA LYS A 149 12.69 -14.61 -4.17
C LYS A 149 14.01 -13.87 -4.25
N SER A 150 14.67 -13.73 -3.15
CA SER A 150 15.98 -13.07 -3.12
C SER A 150 17.08 -13.96 -3.67
#